data_d9a4742ce31a5a086b8b79083d4f4484
#
_entry.id   d9a4742ce31a5a086b8b79083d4f4484
#
_cell.length_a   1.000
_cell.length_b   1.000
_cell.length_c   1.000
_cell.angle_alpha   90.00
_cell.angle_beta   90.00
_cell.angle_gamma   90.00
#
_symmetry.space_group_name_H-M   'P 1'
#
loop_
_entity.id
_entity.type
_entity.pdbx_description
1 polymer ?
#
loop_
_entity_poly.entity_id
_entity_poly.type
_entity_poly.pdbx_seq_one_letter_code
_entity_poly.pdbx_strand_id
1 'polypeptide(L)'
;MSKVIVIGGGAAGMMAAIAAAQKGHKVILLEKNEKLGKKLFITGKGRCNVTNAADMDVLFQNICTNEKFLYSAFYGFDNTRVCDLLEQAGCPLKTERGDRVFPVSDHSSDVIAALQRELRKYQVDVHLHTEVIKILTKETDGNPVFCGVECADHKKIAADDCIVCTGGCSYASTGSTGDGYRFAEETGHKVTERKPVLVPLEIRENWCRELMGLSLKNVEIRMQCGK
;
A
#
# COMPACT_ATOMS: atom_id res chain seq x y z
N MET A 1 -11.65 -9.96 21.39
CA MET A 1 -10.39 -10.33 20.72
C MET A 1 -10.74 -11.17 19.52
N SER A 2 -10.60 -10.62 18.31
CA SER A 2 -10.93 -11.32 17.05
C SER A 2 -9.65 -11.85 16.40
N LYS A 3 -9.80 -12.82 15.52
CA LYS A 3 -8.76 -13.27 14.61
C LYS A 3 -8.93 -12.55 13.28
N VAL A 4 -7.94 -11.75 12.89
CA VAL A 4 -7.96 -10.92 11.69
C VAL A 4 -6.97 -11.44 10.66
N ILE A 5 -7.42 -11.65 9.43
CA ILE A 5 -6.53 -11.92 8.31
C ILE A 5 -6.29 -10.63 7.54
N VAL A 6 -5.02 -10.32 7.25
CA VAL A 6 -4.61 -9.26 6.34
C VAL A 6 -4.05 -9.90 5.08
N ILE A 7 -4.62 -9.60 3.91
CA ILE A 7 -4.19 -10.14 2.62
C ILE A 7 -3.30 -9.13 1.89
N GLY A 8 -2.03 -9.46 1.73
CA GLY A 8 -1.01 -8.66 1.08
C GLY A 8 -0.05 -7.96 2.05
N GLY A 9 1.24 -8.25 1.91
CA GLY A 9 2.34 -7.77 2.75
C GLY A 9 3.03 -6.51 2.20
N GLY A 10 2.29 -5.66 1.49
CA GLY A 10 2.75 -4.33 1.07
C GLY A 10 2.70 -3.30 2.20
N ALA A 11 2.94 -2.02 1.89
CA ALA A 11 2.89 -0.93 2.87
C ALA A 11 1.55 -0.90 3.62
N ALA A 12 0.43 -0.92 2.89
CA ALA A 12 -0.90 -0.89 3.47
C ALA A 12 -1.17 -2.10 4.38
N GLY A 13 -0.79 -3.31 3.93
CA GLY A 13 -1.04 -4.53 4.71
C GLY A 13 -0.18 -4.62 5.97
N MET A 14 1.09 -4.24 5.91
CA MET A 14 1.93 -4.17 7.10
C MET A 14 1.38 -3.18 8.12
N MET A 15 0.96 -1.99 7.67
CA MET A 15 0.34 -0.98 8.55
C MET A 15 -0.99 -1.45 9.14
N ALA A 16 -1.86 -2.05 8.32
CA ALA A 16 -3.14 -2.60 8.78
C ALA A 16 -2.95 -3.71 9.82
N ALA A 17 -1.98 -4.61 9.60
CA ALA A 17 -1.65 -5.68 10.53
C ALA A 17 -1.11 -5.14 11.86
N ILE A 18 -0.23 -4.15 11.82
CA ILE A 18 0.28 -3.47 13.02
C ILE A 18 -0.88 -2.82 13.79
N ALA A 19 -1.72 -2.04 13.10
CA ALA A 19 -2.84 -1.34 13.73
C ALA A 19 -3.86 -2.29 14.36
N ALA A 20 -4.18 -3.40 13.72
CA ALA A 20 -5.07 -4.41 14.28
C ALA A 20 -4.45 -5.12 15.50
N ALA A 21 -3.17 -5.47 15.42
CA ALA A 21 -2.46 -6.12 16.52
C ALA A 21 -2.29 -5.19 17.74
N GLN A 22 -2.06 -3.89 17.53
CA GLN A 22 -2.03 -2.87 18.60
C GLN A 22 -3.35 -2.79 19.38
N LYS A 23 -4.47 -3.11 18.73
CA LYS A 23 -5.80 -3.16 19.36
C LYS A 23 -6.09 -4.51 20.05
N GLY A 24 -5.12 -5.39 20.14
CA GLY A 24 -5.23 -6.69 20.82
C GLY A 24 -5.86 -7.81 20.00
N HIS A 25 -6.00 -7.64 18.69
CA HIS A 25 -6.47 -8.72 17.81
C HIS A 25 -5.33 -9.72 17.51
N LYS A 26 -5.68 -10.99 17.28
CA LYS A 26 -4.76 -11.97 16.68
C LYS A 26 -4.70 -11.74 15.17
N VAL A 27 -3.53 -11.38 14.65
CA VAL A 27 -3.39 -11.01 13.24
C VAL A 27 -2.52 -12.02 12.50
N ILE A 28 -3.03 -12.47 11.35
CA ILE A 28 -2.29 -13.25 10.37
C ILE A 28 -2.13 -12.39 9.11
N LEU A 29 -0.90 -12.16 8.69
CA LEU A 29 -0.56 -11.46 7.46
C LEU A 29 -0.14 -12.46 6.39
N LEU A 30 -0.92 -12.55 5.31
CA LEU A 30 -0.68 -13.47 4.19
C LEU A 30 -0.10 -12.71 3.01
N GLU A 31 1.09 -13.12 2.55
CA GLU A 31 1.78 -12.53 1.41
C GLU A 31 2.16 -13.61 0.40
N LYS A 32 1.76 -13.43 -0.87
CA LYS A 32 2.04 -14.40 -1.93
C LYS A 32 3.49 -14.45 -2.38
N ASN A 33 4.23 -13.36 -2.20
CA ASN A 33 5.64 -13.27 -2.56
C ASN A 33 6.55 -13.86 -1.49
N GLU A 34 7.83 -13.97 -1.86
CA GLU A 34 8.92 -14.44 -1.00
C GLU A 34 9.35 -13.45 0.09
N LYS A 35 8.86 -12.21 0.04
CA LYS A 35 9.21 -11.15 0.99
C LYS A 35 8.12 -10.08 1.08
N LEU A 36 8.08 -9.39 2.22
CA LEU A 36 7.24 -8.23 2.43
C LEU A 36 7.76 -6.99 1.69
N GLY A 37 6.86 -6.07 1.36
CA GLY A 37 7.22 -4.74 0.86
C GLY A 37 7.80 -4.71 -0.54
N LYS A 38 7.54 -5.69 -1.40
CA LYS A 38 8.16 -5.82 -2.73
C LYS A 38 7.97 -4.58 -3.61
N LYS A 39 6.76 -3.99 -3.63
CA LYS A 39 6.52 -2.73 -4.32
C LYS A 39 7.17 -1.55 -3.58
N LEU A 40 7.11 -1.52 -2.26
CA LEU A 40 7.72 -0.47 -1.44
C LEU A 40 9.23 -0.39 -1.73
N PHE A 41 9.89 -1.53 -1.91
CA PHE A 41 11.31 -1.62 -2.20
C PHE A 41 11.74 -0.85 -3.46
N ILE A 42 10.91 -0.79 -4.49
CA ILE A 42 11.21 -0.11 -5.77
C ILE A 42 10.72 1.34 -5.82
N THR A 43 9.94 1.80 -4.84
CA THR A 43 9.41 3.17 -4.83
C THR A 43 10.52 4.20 -4.67
N GLY A 44 10.30 5.41 -5.19
CA GLY A 44 11.28 6.49 -5.10
C GLY A 44 12.65 6.13 -5.69
N LYS A 45 12.71 5.27 -6.70
CA LYS A 45 13.96 4.73 -7.29
C LYS A 45 14.81 3.97 -6.24
N GLY A 46 14.17 3.19 -5.38
CA GLY A 46 14.84 2.43 -4.32
C GLY A 46 15.07 3.19 -3.01
N ARG A 47 14.68 4.48 -2.96
CA ARG A 47 14.82 5.33 -1.77
C ARG A 47 13.60 5.29 -0.86
N CYS A 48 12.44 4.93 -1.38
CA CYS A 48 11.12 5.01 -0.73
C CYS A 48 10.71 6.45 -0.38
N ASN A 49 9.96 7.11 -1.25
CA ASN A 49 9.22 8.32 -0.84
C ASN A 49 8.08 7.88 0.11
N VAL A 50 8.28 8.09 1.42
CA VAL A 50 7.38 7.59 2.47
C VAL A 50 6.05 8.33 2.46
N THR A 51 6.13 9.66 2.50
CA THR A 51 4.98 10.56 2.55
C THR A 51 5.39 11.97 2.09
N ASN A 52 4.46 12.92 2.22
CA ASN A 52 4.72 14.34 2.07
C ASN A 52 4.49 15.03 3.43
N ALA A 53 5.39 15.91 3.85
CA ALA A 53 5.35 16.61 5.13
C ALA A 53 4.51 17.89 5.12
N ALA A 54 3.80 18.17 4.03
CA ALA A 54 2.94 19.35 3.95
C ALA A 54 1.78 19.26 4.94
N ASP A 55 1.22 20.43 5.28
CA ASP A 55 0.05 20.54 6.13
C ASP A 55 -1.16 19.83 5.52
N MET A 56 -2.08 19.41 6.37
CA MET A 56 -3.26 18.61 6.00
C MET A 56 -4.08 19.27 4.89
N ASP A 57 -4.27 20.59 4.94
CA ASP A 57 -5.04 21.32 3.93
C ASP A 57 -4.38 21.25 2.54
N VAL A 58 -3.05 21.31 2.50
CA VAL A 58 -2.28 21.16 1.26
C VAL A 58 -2.38 19.73 0.73
N LEU A 59 -2.35 18.73 1.61
CA LEU A 59 -2.54 17.33 1.22
C LEU A 59 -3.91 17.12 0.56
N PHE A 60 -4.99 17.63 1.17
CA PHE A 60 -6.33 17.51 0.61
C PHE A 60 -6.51 18.25 -0.71
N GLN A 61 -5.93 19.43 -0.88
CA GLN A 61 -5.95 20.18 -2.15
C GLN A 61 -5.31 19.41 -3.31
N ASN A 62 -4.41 18.47 -3.03
CA ASN A 62 -3.75 17.64 -4.03
C ASN A 62 -4.48 16.31 -4.31
N ILE A 63 -5.64 16.05 -3.68
CA ILE A 63 -6.47 14.89 -3.98
C ILE A 63 -7.39 15.23 -5.15
N CYS A 64 -7.18 14.57 -6.28
CA CYS A 64 -7.87 14.91 -7.53
C CYS A 64 -9.38 14.64 -7.51
N THR A 65 -9.84 13.63 -6.75
CA THR A 65 -11.27 13.24 -6.71
C THR A 65 -11.63 12.64 -5.36
N ASN A 66 -12.88 12.87 -4.91
CA ASN A 66 -13.44 12.28 -3.69
C ASN A 66 -12.62 12.52 -2.41
N GLU A 67 -12.01 13.69 -2.26
CA GLU A 67 -11.22 14.07 -1.10
C GLU A 67 -11.92 13.77 0.24
N LYS A 68 -13.23 14.04 0.31
CA LYS A 68 -14.05 13.84 1.52
C LYS A 68 -14.08 12.40 2.01
N PHE A 69 -13.93 11.43 1.11
CA PHE A 69 -13.84 10.01 1.46
C PHE A 69 -12.63 9.71 2.36
N LEU A 70 -11.56 10.48 2.21
CA LEU A 70 -10.30 10.26 2.95
C LEU A 70 -10.22 11.05 4.26
N TYR A 71 -11.15 11.96 4.56
CA TYR A 71 -11.08 12.78 5.78
C TYR A 71 -10.92 11.93 7.04
N SER A 72 -11.80 10.95 7.24
CA SER A 72 -11.75 10.09 8.43
C SER A 72 -10.41 9.34 8.56
N ALA A 73 -9.87 8.86 7.45
CA ALA A 73 -8.60 8.14 7.43
C ALA A 73 -7.42 9.06 7.79
N PHE A 74 -7.34 10.24 7.16
CA PHE A 74 -6.25 11.19 7.39
C PHE A 74 -6.31 11.82 8.79
N TYR A 75 -7.50 12.20 9.29
CA TYR A 75 -7.63 12.69 10.66
C TYR A 75 -7.39 11.61 11.71
N GLY A 76 -7.64 10.35 11.36
CA GLY A 76 -7.33 9.20 12.22
C GLY A 76 -5.85 8.84 12.27
N PHE A 77 -5.16 8.93 11.11
CA PHE A 77 -3.74 8.57 10.96
C PHE A 77 -3.12 9.38 9.81
N ASP A 78 -2.52 10.51 10.15
CA ASP A 78 -1.95 11.47 9.21
C ASP A 78 -0.50 11.16 8.81
N ASN A 79 0.06 12.03 7.97
CA ASN A 79 1.45 11.95 7.49
C ASN A 79 2.46 12.07 8.64
N THR A 80 2.19 12.88 9.66
CA THR A 80 3.06 13.04 10.84
C THR A 80 3.13 11.74 11.62
N ARG A 81 1.99 11.09 11.87
CA ARG A 81 1.93 9.80 12.57
C ARG A 81 2.64 8.68 11.80
N VAL A 82 2.62 8.72 10.45
CA VAL A 82 3.42 7.79 9.64
C VAL A 82 4.91 7.99 9.92
N CYS A 83 5.37 9.25 9.95
CA CYS A 83 6.76 9.58 10.27
C CYS A 83 7.14 9.12 11.68
N ASP A 84 6.34 9.48 12.67
CA ASP A 84 6.57 9.11 14.08
C ASP A 84 6.69 7.59 14.26
N LEU A 85 5.81 6.82 13.63
CA LEU A 85 5.86 5.36 13.69
C LEU A 85 7.17 4.80 13.14
N LEU A 86 7.62 5.30 11.99
CA LEU A 86 8.84 4.82 11.36
C LEU A 86 10.08 5.23 12.14
N GLU A 87 10.14 6.45 12.66
CA GLU A 87 11.25 6.93 13.50
C GLU A 87 11.32 6.17 14.82
N GLN A 88 10.19 5.96 15.50
CA GLN A 88 10.11 5.14 16.71
C GLN A 88 10.50 3.68 16.44
N ALA A 89 10.21 3.17 15.24
CA ALA A 89 10.66 1.86 14.79
C ALA A 89 12.14 1.84 14.34
N GLY A 90 12.89 2.92 14.52
CA GLY A 90 14.32 3.00 14.22
C GLY A 90 14.65 3.21 12.74
N CYS A 91 13.81 3.95 12.01
CA CYS A 91 14.07 4.42 10.65
C CYS A 91 14.06 5.96 10.64
N PRO A 92 15.20 6.62 10.85
CA PRO A 92 15.30 8.08 10.81
C PRO A 92 14.88 8.62 9.43
N LEU A 93 14.11 9.70 9.43
CA LEU A 93 13.57 10.31 8.23
C LEU A 93 14.16 11.71 7.98
N LYS A 94 14.13 12.14 6.73
CA LYS A 94 14.50 13.49 6.29
C LYS A 94 13.45 14.02 5.32
N THR A 95 13.20 15.32 5.37
CA THR A 95 12.36 16.02 4.41
C THR A 95 13.23 16.70 3.35
N GLU A 96 12.90 16.49 2.09
CA GLU A 96 13.57 17.09 0.93
C GLU A 96 12.66 18.11 0.24
N ARG A 97 13.18 18.80 -0.77
CA ARG A 97 12.44 19.81 -1.57
C ARG A 97 11.06 19.27 -2.00
N GLY A 98 10.02 20.08 -1.83
CA GLY A 98 8.62 19.72 -2.10
C GLY A 98 8.02 18.82 -1.03
N ASP A 99 8.52 18.97 0.20
CA ASP A 99 8.04 18.29 1.42
C ASP A 99 8.04 16.75 1.33
N ARG A 100 8.85 16.21 0.43
CA ARG A 100 8.96 14.76 0.25
C ARG A 100 9.79 14.14 1.37
N VAL A 101 9.25 13.12 2.00
CA VAL A 101 9.90 12.44 3.12
C VAL A 101 10.57 11.14 2.66
N PHE A 102 11.83 10.99 3.01
CA PHE A 102 12.66 9.81 2.71
C PHE A 102 13.38 9.31 3.96
N PRO A 103 13.79 8.03 4.02
CA PRO A 103 14.74 7.60 5.04
C PRO A 103 16.08 8.33 4.86
N VAL A 104 16.74 8.66 5.98
CA VAL A 104 18.05 9.33 5.96
C VAL A 104 19.08 8.52 5.18
N SER A 105 19.00 7.20 5.25
CA SER A 105 19.88 6.26 4.53
C SER A 105 19.68 6.24 3.01
N ASP A 106 18.58 6.80 2.50
CA ASP A 106 18.17 6.67 1.11
C ASP A 106 17.90 5.22 0.65
N HIS A 107 17.62 4.30 1.57
CA HIS A 107 17.34 2.91 1.30
C HIS A 107 15.92 2.51 1.72
N SER A 108 15.11 2.08 0.76
CA SER A 108 13.74 1.57 1.01
C SER A 108 13.71 0.34 1.92
N SER A 109 14.81 -0.42 1.96
CA SER A 109 14.99 -1.56 2.87
C SER A 109 14.83 -1.19 4.33
N ASP A 110 15.24 0.02 4.73
CA ASP A 110 15.19 0.46 6.13
C ASP A 110 13.76 0.76 6.57
N VAL A 111 12.95 1.31 5.66
CA VAL A 111 11.51 1.48 5.89
C VAL A 111 10.83 0.13 6.05
N ILE A 112 11.14 -0.83 5.18
CA ILE A 112 10.60 -2.19 5.26
C ILE A 112 11.03 -2.86 6.56
N ALA A 113 12.31 -2.73 6.94
CA ALA A 113 12.84 -3.30 8.18
C ALA A 113 12.17 -2.69 9.43
N ALA A 114 11.87 -1.38 9.42
CA ALA A 114 11.12 -0.72 10.49
C ALA A 114 9.72 -1.32 10.65
N LEU A 115 8.96 -1.43 9.56
CA LEU A 115 7.64 -2.06 9.58
C LEU A 115 7.70 -3.53 10.03
N GLN A 116 8.71 -4.28 9.61
CA GLN A 116 8.92 -5.68 10.07
C GLN A 116 9.26 -5.75 11.57
N ARG A 117 9.96 -4.76 12.13
CA ARG A 117 10.21 -4.68 13.58
C ARG A 117 8.89 -4.50 14.34
N GLU A 118 8.01 -3.62 13.87
CA GLU A 118 6.71 -3.42 14.49
C GLU A 118 5.79 -4.66 14.36
N LEU A 119 5.78 -5.33 13.21
CA LEU A 119 5.05 -6.61 13.06
C LEU A 119 5.51 -7.65 14.10
N ARG A 120 6.83 -7.78 14.30
CA ARG A 120 7.39 -8.70 15.31
C ARG A 120 7.05 -8.28 16.74
N LYS A 121 7.17 -6.98 17.05
CA LYS A 121 6.86 -6.41 18.38
C LYS A 121 5.42 -6.71 18.79
N TYR A 122 4.46 -6.63 17.85
CA TYR A 122 3.06 -6.93 18.08
C TYR A 122 2.68 -8.38 17.74
N GLN A 123 3.66 -9.27 17.55
CA GLN A 123 3.46 -10.71 17.36
C GLN A 123 2.51 -11.05 16.20
N VAL A 124 2.57 -10.29 15.10
CA VAL A 124 1.83 -10.60 13.89
C VAL A 124 2.38 -11.88 13.26
N ASP A 125 1.51 -12.84 12.99
CA ASP A 125 1.86 -14.11 12.34
C ASP A 125 1.97 -13.89 10.83
N VAL A 126 3.20 -13.89 10.28
CA VAL A 126 3.48 -13.57 8.88
C VAL A 126 3.73 -14.83 8.07
N HIS A 127 2.91 -15.07 7.06
CA HIS A 127 3.02 -16.18 6.13
C HIS A 127 3.42 -15.67 4.74
N LEU A 128 4.64 -15.93 4.34
CA LEU A 128 5.12 -15.68 2.97
C LEU A 128 4.76 -16.87 2.07
N HIS A 129 4.90 -16.68 0.74
CA HIS A 129 4.53 -17.69 -0.26
C HIS A 129 3.10 -18.23 -0.09
N THR A 130 2.21 -17.38 0.45
CA THR A 130 0.84 -17.77 0.77
C THR A 130 -0.12 -16.90 -0.05
N GLU A 131 -0.51 -17.41 -1.20
CA GLU A 131 -1.45 -16.73 -2.10
C GLU A 131 -2.89 -17.07 -1.71
N VAL A 132 -3.67 -16.03 -1.41
CA VAL A 132 -5.11 -16.14 -1.23
C VAL A 132 -5.79 -16.09 -2.58
N ILE A 133 -6.59 -17.10 -2.88
CA ILE A 133 -7.33 -17.18 -4.14
C ILE A 133 -8.82 -16.90 -3.99
N LYS A 134 -9.37 -17.03 -2.76
CA LYS A 134 -10.79 -16.82 -2.50
C LYS A 134 -11.06 -16.32 -1.08
N ILE A 135 -12.02 -15.42 -0.95
CA ILE A 135 -12.64 -15.06 0.33
C ILE A 135 -13.81 -16.00 0.58
N LEU A 136 -13.85 -16.59 1.77
CA LEU A 136 -14.91 -17.52 2.16
C LEU A 136 -15.96 -16.79 2.99
N THR A 137 -17.22 -17.00 2.63
CA THR A 137 -18.37 -16.49 3.36
C THR A 137 -19.28 -17.63 3.76
N LYS A 138 -20.03 -17.45 4.84
CA LYS A 138 -21.15 -18.32 5.25
C LYS A 138 -22.42 -17.49 5.34
N GLU A 139 -23.55 -18.09 5.06
CA GLU A 139 -24.84 -17.43 5.29
C GLU A 139 -25.14 -17.35 6.79
N THR A 140 -25.49 -16.16 7.25
CA THR A 140 -25.95 -15.92 8.60
C THR A 140 -27.10 -14.93 8.52
N ASP A 141 -28.27 -15.35 8.95
CA ASP A 141 -29.50 -14.54 8.91
C ASP A 141 -29.82 -13.98 7.50
N GLY A 142 -29.56 -14.78 6.45
CA GLY A 142 -29.82 -14.39 5.05
C GLY A 142 -28.77 -13.43 4.45
N ASN A 143 -27.65 -13.17 5.15
CA ASN A 143 -26.56 -12.32 4.68
C ASN A 143 -25.23 -13.10 4.61
N PRO A 144 -24.40 -12.88 3.58
CA PRO A 144 -23.06 -13.45 3.50
C PRO A 144 -22.15 -12.79 4.54
N VAL A 145 -21.62 -13.58 5.45
CA VAL A 145 -20.67 -13.13 6.49
C VAL A 145 -19.32 -13.79 6.24
N PHE A 146 -18.24 -13.03 6.32
CA PHE A 146 -16.88 -13.54 6.22
C PHE A 146 -16.63 -14.65 7.23
N CYS A 147 -15.93 -15.72 6.83
CA CYS A 147 -15.57 -16.81 7.73
C CYS A 147 -14.13 -17.34 7.52
N GLY A 148 -13.40 -16.82 6.55
CA GLY A 148 -12.04 -17.20 6.28
C GLY A 148 -11.60 -16.97 4.84
N VAL A 149 -10.45 -17.53 4.49
CA VAL A 149 -9.88 -17.47 3.13
C VAL A 149 -9.45 -18.86 2.66
N GLU A 150 -9.38 -19.04 1.34
CA GLU A 150 -8.78 -20.21 0.69
C GLU A 150 -7.50 -19.79 -0.01
N CYS A 151 -6.42 -20.52 0.24
CA CYS A 151 -5.13 -20.32 -0.37
C CYS A 151 -4.94 -21.17 -1.64
N ALA A 152 -3.95 -20.85 -2.46
CA ALA A 152 -3.67 -21.57 -3.72
C ALA A 152 -3.33 -23.06 -3.53
N ASP A 153 -2.82 -23.44 -2.37
CA ASP A 153 -2.59 -24.82 -1.95
C ASP A 153 -3.86 -25.52 -1.42
N HIS A 154 -5.03 -24.90 -1.60
CA HIS A 154 -6.34 -25.34 -1.10
C HIS A 154 -6.49 -25.37 0.44
N LYS A 155 -5.49 -24.85 1.18
CA LYS A 155 -5.62 -24.68 2.62
C LYS A 155 -6.63 -23.58 2.93
N LYS A 156 -7.56 -23.87 3.85
CA LYS A 156 -8.52 -22.89 4.36
C LYS A 156 -8.07 -22.38 5.72
N ILE A 157 -8.08 -21.05 5.87
CA ILE A 157 -7.72 -20.39 7.13
C ILE A 157 -8.97 -19.65 7.61
N ALA A 158 -9.54 -20.11 8.72
CA ALA A 158 -10.69 -19.47 9.34
C ALA A 158 -10.27 -18.24 10.13
N ALA A 159 -11.08 -17.17 10.08
CA ALA A 159 -10.92 -15.96 10.86
C ALA A 159 -12.25 -15.21 10.97
N ASP A 160 -12.29 -14.22 11.87
CA ASP A 160 -13.49 -13.44 12.16
C ASP A 160 -13.60 -12.22 11.20
N ASP A 161 -12.46 -11.62 10.84
CA ASP A 161 -12.38 -10.42 10.02
C ASP A 161 -11.28 -10.51 8.96
N CYS A 162 -11.42 -9.75 7.87
CA CYS A 162 -10.44 -9.68 6.79
C CYS A 162 -10.18 -8.24 6.35
N ILE A 163 -8.90 -7.91 6.15
CA ILE A 163 -8.47 -6.63 5.55
C ILE A 163 -7.75 -6.94 4.24
N VAL A 164 -8.29 -6.47 3.11
CA VAL A 164 -7.73 -6.69 1.79
C VAL A 164 -6.76 -5.57 1.42
N CYS A 165 -5.48 -5.90 1.32
CA CYS A 165 -4.37 -4.96 1.04
C CYS A 165 -3.51 -5.42 -0.14
N THR A 166 -4.12 -6.03 -1.16
CA THR A 166 -3.43 -6.65 -2.30
C THR A 166 -2.85 -5.66 -3.32
N GLY A 167 -3.07 -4.37 -3.12
CA GLY A 167 -2.68 -3.31 -4.05
C GLY A 167 -3.61 -3.22 -5.26
N GLY A 168 -3.22 -2.40 -6.24
CA GLY A 168 -3.95 -2.19 -7.48
C GLY A 168 -3.42 -3.04 -8.65
N CYS A 169 -3.36 -2.43 -9.87
CA CYS A 169 -2.93 -3.09 -11.09
C CYS A 169 -1.56 -2.61 -11.61
N SER A 170 -0.86 -1.73 -10.87
CA SER A 170 0.43 -1.20 -11.28
C SER A 170 1.58 -2.08 -10.78
N TYR A 171 2.64 -2.24 -11.60
CA TYR A 171 3.80 -3.06 -11.28
C TYR A 171 3.42 -4.51 -10.91
N ALA A 172 2.76 -5.20 -11.83
CA ALA A 172 2.25 -6.57 -11.63
C ALA A 172 3.35 -7.55 -11.14
N SER A 173 4.61 -7.35 -11.55
CA SER A 173 5.77 -8.14 -11.10
C SER A 173 6.02 -8.06 -9.58
N THR A 174 5.46 -7.07 -8.89
CA THR A 174 5.51 -6.95 -7.44
C THR A 174 4.36 -7.63 -6.71
N GLY A 175 3.46 -8.28 -7.45
CA GLY A 175 2.28 -8.96 -6.91
C GLY A 175 0.98 -8.16 -6.95
N SER A 176 0.98 -6.91 -7.48
CA SER A 176 -0.24 -6.09 -7.62
C SER A 176 -0.96 -6.42 -8.92
N THR A 177 -1.73 -7.48 -8.91
CA THR A 177 -2.43 -8.06 -10.06
C THR A 177 -3.93 -7.75 -10.10
N GLY A 178 -4.42 -6.94 -9.15
CA GLY A 178 -5.83 -6.55 -9.08
C GLY A 178 -6.71 -7.53 -8.30
N ASP A 179 -6.14 -8.44 -7.53
CA ASP A 179 -6.88 -9.45 -6.78
C ASP A 179 -7.94 -8.86 -5.85
N GLY A 180 -7.67 -7.69 -5.24
CA GLY A 180 -8.63 -7.03 -4.35
C GLY A 180 -9.92 -6.61 -5.05
N TYR A 181 -9.84 -6.24 -6.33
CA TYR A 181 -11.04 -5.92 -7.12
C TYR A 181 -11.87 -7.18 -7.39
N ARG A 182 -11.21 -8.28 -7.74
CA ARG A 182 -11.86 -9.57 -7.94
C ARG A 182 -12.53 -10.05 -6.65
N PHE A 183 -11.85 -9.98 -5.52
CA PHE A 183 -12.44 -10.34 -4.22
C PHE A 183 -13.65 -9.48 -3.88
N ALA A 184 -13.61 -8.18 -4.18
CA ALA A 184 -14.74 -7.30 -3.96
C ALA A 184 -15.95 -7.70 -4.81
N GLU A 185 -15.75 -7.98 -6.10
CA GLU A 185 -16.81 -8.44 -7.00
C GLU A 185 -17.40 -9.80 -6.55
N GLU A 186 -16.56 -10.76 -6.22
CA GLU A 186 -16.96 -12.10 -5.75
C GLU A 186 -17.73 -12.05 -4.42
N THR A 187 -17.52 -11.03 -3.61
CA THR A 187 -18.26 -10.81 -2.34
C THR A 187 -19.43 -9.84 -2.47
N GLY A 188 -19.83 -9.51 -3.71
CA GLY A 188 -21.05 -8.73 -3.98
C GLY A 188 -20.88 -7.21 -3.97
N HIS A 189 -19.64 -6.70 -3.89
CA HIS A 189 -19.37 -5.25 -3.98
C HIS A 189 -19.33 -4.79 -5.43
N LYS A 190 -19.83 -3.57 -5.68
CA LYS A 190 -19.72 -2.92 -6.98
C LYS A 190 -18.33 -2.30 -7.13
N VAL A 191 -17.59 -2.74 -8.12
CA VAL A 191 -16.31 -2.14 -8.51
C VAL A 191 -16.53 -1.15 -9.65
N THR A 192 -16.11 0.10 -9.48
CA THR A 192 -16.18 1.13 -10.52
C THR A 192 -15.06 0.94 -11.55
N GLU A 193 -15.24 1.55 -12.74
CA GLU A 193 -14.21 1.52 -13.78
C GLU A 193 -12.87 2.06 -13.25
N ARG A 194 -11.80 1.31 -13.47
CA ARG A 194 -10.44 1.67 -13.07
C ARG A 194 -9.82 2.56 -14.14
N LYS A 195 -9.37 3.74 -13.74
CA LYS A 195 -8.70 4.69 -14.63
C LYS A 195 -7.26 4.91 -14.17
N PRO A 196 -6.28 4.92 -15.09
CA PRO A 196 -4.92 5.29 -14.74
C PRO A 196 -4.87 6.77 -14.36
N VAL A 197 -4.13 7.11 -13.31
CA VAL A 197 -3.98 8.49 -12.82
C VAL A 197 -2.59 9.05 -13.18
N LEU A 198 -1.57 8.21 -13.11
CA LEU A 198 -0.21 8.57 -13.46
C LEU A 198 0.30 7.61 -14.54
N VAL A 199 0.60 8.15 -15.72
CA VAL A 199 1.05 7.38 -16.87
C VAL A 199 2.30 8.03 -17.48
N PRO A 200 3.21 7.25 -18.11
CA PRO A 200 4.29 7.81 -18.90
C PRO A 200 3.73 8.47 -20.15
N LEU A 201 4.40 9.54 -20.61
CA LEU A 201 4.12 10.15 -21.91
C LEU A 201 4.94 9.47 -22.99
N GLU A 202 4.31 9.11 -24.10
CA GLU A 202 4.99 8.67 -25.31
C GLU A 202 5.25 9.89 -26.21
N ILE A 203 6.49 10.05 -26.64
CA ILE A 203 6.92 11.16 -27.48
C ILE A 203 7.20 10.59 -28.88
N ARG A 204 6.72 11.28 -29.91
CA ARG A 204 6.88 10.83 -31.31
C ARG A 204 8.32 10.92 -31.79
N GLU A 205 9.06 11.90 -31.31
CA GLU A 205 10.41 12.21 -31.71
C GLU A 205 11.42 11.22 -31.08
N ASN A 206 12.46 10.87 -31.83
CA ASN A 206 13.47 9.90 -31.40
C ASN A 206 14.50 10.46 -30.39
N TRP A 207 14.69 11.78 -30.34
CA TRP A 207 15.71 12.41 -29.48
C TRP A 207 15.54 12.06 -27.99
N CYS A 208 14.33 11.73 -27.52
CA CYS A 208 14.11 11.30 -26.15
C CYS A 208 14.81 10.00 -25.79
N ARG A 209 15.04 9.13 -26.79
CA ARG A 209 15.80 7.87 -26.58
C ARG A 209 17.29 8.15 -26.40
N GLU A 210 17.81 9.15 -27.10
CA GLU A 210 19.22 9.58 -26.99
C GLU A 210 19.49 10.24 -25.64
N LEU A 211 18.47 10.85 -25.02
CA LEU A 211 18.55 11.48 -23.70
C LEU A 211 18.20 10.54 -22.55
N MET A 212 18.08 9.22 -22.80
CA MET A 212 17.75 8.25 -21.76
C MET A 212 18.77 8.29 -20.63
N GLY A 213 18.29 8.49 -19.40
CA GLY A 213 19.12 8.60 -18.19
C GLY A 213 19.53 10.03 -17.84
N LEU A 214 19.28 11.03 -18.70
CA LEU A 214 19.50 12.43 -18.39
C LEU A 214 18.54 12.91 -17.29
N SER A 215 19.09 13.44 -16.21
CA SER A 215 18.33 14.13 -15.14
C SER A 215 18.58 15.61 -15.21
N LEU A 216 17.55 16.37 -15.53
CA LEU A 216 17.60 17.84 -15.52
C LEU A 216 17.41 18.35 -14.10
N LYS A 217 18.20 19.36 -13.71
CA LYS A 217 18.09 20.03 -12.40
C LYS A 217 17.70 21.49 -12.61
N ASN A 218 16.88 22.02 -11.70
CA ASN A 218 16.46 23.43 -11.71
C ASN A 218 15.80 23.86 -13.02
N VAL A 219 14.93 23.02 -13.57
CA VAL A 219 14.16 23.30 -14.79
C VAL A 219 12.69 23.56 -14.45
N GLU A 220 12.07 24.43 -15.24
CA GLU A 220 10.61 24.57 -15.31
C GLU A 220 10.11 23.85 -16.54
N ILE A 221 9.09 23.04 -16.39
CA ILE A 221 8.41 22.35 -17.50
C ILE A 221 7.06 23.03 -17.70
N ARG A 222 6.85 23.56 -18.90
CA ARG A 222 5.55 24.09 -19.32
C ARG A 222 4.94 23.16 -20.35
N MET A 223 3.72 22.72 -20.11
CA MET A 223 2.94 21.94 -21.06
C MET A 223 1.78 22.81 -21.55
N GLN A 224 1.67 22.95 -22.86
CA GLN A 224 0.57 23.69 -23.48
C GLN A 224 -0.35 22.68 -24.17
N CYS A 225 -1.60 22.60 -23.70
CA CYS A 225 -2.62 21.75 -24.28
C CYS A 225 -3.67 22.63 -24.98
N GLY A 226 -3.92 22.32 -26.25
CA GLY A 226 -4.90 23.07 -27.07
C GLY A 226 -4.33 24.30 -27.76
N LYS A 227 -5.22 24.96 -28.53
CA LYS A 227 -4.90 26.18 -29.30
C LYS A 227 -4.55 27.33 -28.38
#